data_6520636d2c11a379ab0f010d982d41a9
#
_entry.id   6520636d2c11a379ab0f010d982d41a9
#
_cell.length_a   1.000
_cell.length_b   1.000
_cell.length_c   1.000
_cell.angle_alpha   90.00
_cell.angle_beta   90.00
_cell.angle_gamma   90.00
#
_symmetry.space_group_name_H-M   'P 1'
#
loop_
_entity.id
_entity.type
_entity.pdbx_description
1 polymer ?
#
loop_
_entity_poly.entity_id
_entity_poly.type
_entity_poly.pdbx_seq_one_letter_code
_entity_poly.pdbx_strand_id
1 'polypeptide(L)'
;MATPSPYRSLPAERRVALVSHAIKASRESRAIFVQRLAARGGFRPTTLQQWPAEKLAAEIVRTKAEASSDELDLLHLLYVELEPAIQTTFLDAARVKHDGGNMAEDLTSPYADASSVERAAEKVRQQHGDDGMRYLRTLARYSRNDWPGIEEQVRRLETS
;
A
#
# COMPACT_ATOMS: atom_id res chain seq x y z
N MET A 1 17.63 -3.02 -14.03
CA MET A 1 17.11 -3.57 -12.77
C MET A 1 15.62 -3.29 -12.65
N ALA A 2 14.86 -4.27 -12.19
CA ALA A 2 13.44 -4.07 -11.95
C ALA A 2 13.23 -3.10 -10.77
N THR A 3 12.31 -2.16 -10.94
CA THR A 3 11.92 -1.26 -9.84
C THR A 3 11.25 -2.08 -8.74
N PRO A 4 11.65 -1.92 -7.48
CA PRO A 4 10.99 -2.64 -6.39
C PRO A 4 9.52 -2.27 -6.31
N SER A 5 8.69 -3.18 -5.81
CA SER A 5 7.28 -2.90 -5.61
C SER A 5 7.10 -1.72 -4.64
N PRO A 6 5.98 -1.00 -4.72
CA PRO A 6 5.71 0.10 -3.79
C PRO A 6 5.83 -0.31 -2.32
N TYR A 7 5.35 -1.50 -1.97
CA TYR A 7 5.49 -2.04 -0.62
C TYR A 7 6.96 -2.25 -0.25
N ARG A 8 7.73 -2.91 -1.12
CA ARG A 8 9.15 -3.19 -0.86
C ARG A 8 10.02 -1.93 -0.81
N SER A 9 9.55 -0.83 -1.39
CA SER A 9 10.22 0.46 -1.32
C SER A 9 10.05 1.18 0.02
N LEU A 10 9.13 0.72 0.88
CA LEU A 10 8.98 1.24 2.24
C LEU A 10 10.20 0.85 3.09
N PRO A 11 10.65 1.74 3.98
CA PRO A 11 11.66 1.37 4.98
C PRO A 11 11.22 0.16 5.80
N ALA A 12 12.16 -0.67 6.24
CA ALA A 12 11.86 -1.86 7.01
C ALA A 12 10.99 -1.57 8.26
N GLU A 13 11.28 -0.49 8.95
CA GLU A 13 10.53 -0.05 10.14
C GLU A 13 9.05 0.19 9.83
N ARG A 14 8.77 0.80 8.69
CA ARG A 14 7.38 1.07 8.26
C ARG A 14 6.68 -0.21 7.85
N ARG A 15 7.38 -1.15 7.22
CA ARG A 15 6.82 -2.47 6.88
C ARG A 15 6.50 -3.26 8.14
N VAL A 16 7.37 -3.24 9.14
CA VAL A 16 7.12 -3.88 10.44
C VAL A 16 5.87 -3.29 11.10
N ALA A 17 5.76 -1.97 11.15
CA ALA A 17 4.59 -1.30 11.72
C ALA A 17 3.29 -1.70 10.99
N LEU A 18 3.35 -1.78 9.67
CA LEU A 18 2.21 -2.12 8.83
C LEU A 18 1.78 -3.59 9.03
N VAL A 19 2.73 -4.52 9.02
CA VAL A 19 2.45 -5.94 9.28
C VAL A 19 1.92 -6.14 10.70
N SER A 20 2.50 -5.46 11.69
CA SER A 20 2.03 -5.49 13.07
C SER A 20 0.57 -5.03 13.18
N HIS A 21 0.23 -3.95 12.49
CA HIS A 21 -1.14 -3.45 12.47
C HIS A 21 -2.10 -4.49 11.84
N ALA A 22 -1.71 -5.10 10.73
CA ALA A 22 -2.51 -6.15 10.08
C ALA A 22 -2.74 -7.35 11.00
N ILE A 23 -1.72 -7.78 11.73
CA ILE A 23 -1.80 -8.89 12.68
C ILE A 23 -2.77 -8.56 13.82
N LYS A 24 -2.71 -7.34 14.36
CA LYS A 24 -3.60 -6.89 15.44
C LYS A 24 -5.05 -6.75 14.99
N ALA A 25 -5.26 -6.34 13.74
CA ALA A 25 -6.59 -6.06 13.22
C ALA A 25 -7.37 -7.31 12.83
N SER A 26 -6.71 -8.43 12.56
CA SER A 26 -7.35 -9.61 12.00
C SER A 26 -6.71 -10.90 12.51
N ARG A 27 -7.50 -11.77 13.13
CA ARG A 27 -7.08 -13.11 13.53
C ARG A 27 -6.68 -13.97 12.34
N GLU A 28 -7.37 -13.79 11.22
CA GLU A 28 -7.08 -14.50 9.97
C GLU A 28 -5.71 -14.10 9.42
N SER A 29 -5.42 -12.80 9.36
CA SER A 29 -4.10 -12.31 8.95
C SER A 29 -3.00 -12.85 9.86
N ARG A 30 -3.22 -12.83 11.16
CA ARG A 30 -2.27 -13.39 12.13
C ARG A 30 -1.99 -14.87 11.86
N ALA A 31 -3.05 -15.66 11.65
CA ALA A 31 -2.93 -17.09 11.39
C ALA A 31 -2.13 -17.38 10.11
N ILE A 32 -2.40 -16.61 9.05
CA ILE A 32 -1.68 -16.75 7.77
C ILE A 32 -0.18 -16.46 7.95
N PHE A 33 0.16 -15.37 8.62
CA PHE A 33 1.57 -15.00 8.85
C PHE A 33 2.28 -15.99 9.77
N VAL A 34 1.62 -16.48 10.80
CA VAL A 34 2.17 -17.53 11.69
C VAL A 34 2.49 -18.79 10.89
N GLN A 35 1.59 -19.25 10.04
CA GLN A 35 1.81 -20.44 9.21
C GLN A 35 2.98 -20.26 8.22
N ARG A 36 3.07 -19.09 7.59
CA ARG A 36 4.18 -18.80 6.68
C ARG A 36 5.52 -18.78 7.39
N LEU A 37 5.57 -18.15 8.54
CA LEU A 37 6.80 -18.06 9.32
C LEU A 37 7.23 -19.45 9.82
N ALA A 38 6.29 -20.26 10.28
CA ALA A 38 6.54 -21.64 10.68
C ALA A 38 7.08 -22.48 9.53
N ALA A 39 6.51 -22.33 8.34
CA ALA A 39 6.94 -23.05 7.14
C ALA A 39 8.35 -22.65 6.69
N ARG A 40 8.78 -21.42 6.95
CA ARG A 40 10.08 -20.92 6.51
C ARG A 40 11.24 -21.27 7.40
N GLY A 41 11.02 -21.46 8.69
CA GLY A 41 12.22 -21.44 9.44
C GLY A 41 12.28 -21.92 10.85
N GLY A 42 11.78 -23.09 11.17
CA GLY A 42 12.15 -23.75 12.40
C GLY A 42 11.41 -23.33 13.65
N PHE A 43 10.36 -22.56 13.52
CA PHE A 43 9.46 -22.24 14.64
C PHE A 43 8.22 -23.11 14.59
N ARG A 44 7.77 -23.56 15.75
CA ARG A 44 6.48 -24.24 15.87
C ARG A 44 5.36 -23.21 15.83
N PRO A 45 4.24 -23.47 15.14
CA PRO A 45 3.11 -22.54 15.11
C PRO A 45 2.61 -22.15 16.51
N THR A 46 2.56 -23.09 17.44
CA THR A 46 2.15 -22.84 18.82
C THR A 46 3.06 -21.85 19.56
N THR A 47 4.35 -21.88 19.28
CA THR A 47 5.32 -20.92 19.83
C THR A 47 5.07 -19.52 19.25
N LEU A 48 4.89 -19.44 17.92
CA LEU A 48 4.67 -18.17 17.24
C LEU A 48 3.35 -17.50 17.66
N GLN A 49 2.33 -18.29 17.94
CA GLN A 49 1.03 -17.74 18.38
C GLN A 49 1.12 -17.01 19.71
N GLN A 50 2.14 -17.29 20.51
CA GLN A 50 2.36 -16.62 21.80
C GLN A 50 3.16 -15.32 21.66
N TRP A 51 3.77 -15.06 20.50
CA TRP A 51 4.56 -13.86 20.30
C TRP A 51 3.69 -12.61 20.19
N PRO A 52 4.16 -11.46 20.72
CA PRO A 52 3.51 -10.18 20.43
C PRO A 52 3.51 -9.89 18.92
N ALA A 53 2.52 -9.11 18.49
CA ALA A 53 2.38 -8.76 17.06
C ALA A 53 3.64 -8.10 16.52
N GLU A 54 4.28 -7.23 17.27
CA GLU A 54 5.51 -6.53 16.87
C GLU A 54 6.66 -7.49 16.61
N LYS A 55 6.81 -8.52 17.45
CA LYS A 55 7.86 -9.54 17.29
C LYS A 55 7.60 -10.40 16.05
N LEU A 56 6.36 -10.82 15.84
CA LEU A 56 5.96 -11.54 14.62
C LEU A 56 6.25 -10.71 13.39
N ALA A 57 5.82 -9.45 13.38
CA ALA A 57 6.02 -8.54 12.26
C ALA A 57 7.49 -8.34 11.93
N ALA A 58 8.32 -8.12 12.95
CA ALA A 58 9.76 -7.95 12.76
C ALA A 58 10.40 -9.18 12.11
N GLU A 59 10.03 -10.37 12.54
CA GLU A 59 10.57 -11.62 11.98
C GLU A 59 10.07 -11.87 10.54
N ILE A 60 8.80 -11.57 10.26
CA ILE A 60 8.21 -11.67 8.93
C ILE A 60 8.96 -10.77 7.95
N VAL A 61 9.18 -9.50 8.31
CA VAL A 61 9.89 -8.56 7.46
C VAL A 61 11.37 -8.96 7.29
N ARG A 62 12.02 -9.36 8.36
CA ARG A 62 13.42 -9.81 8.33
C ARG A 62 13.62 -11.00 7.40
N THR A 63 12.72 -11.97 7.43
CA THR A 63 12.80 -13.20 6.63
C THR A 63 12.12 -13.08 5.27
N LYS A 64 11.54 -11.92 4.95
CA LYS A 64 10.81 -11.68 3.71
C LYS A 64 9.67 -12.70 3.50
N ALA A 65 8.92 -12.96 4.56
CA ALA A 65 7.83 -13.93 4.55
C ALA A 65 6.51 -13.38 4.00
N GLU A 66 6.44 -12.08 3.68
CA GLU A 66 5.27 -11.52 3.01
C GLU A 66 5.19 -12.05 1.58
N ALA A 67 4.02 -12.53 1.17
CA ALA A 67 3.77 -12.95 -0.21
C ALA A 67 3.44 -11.73 -1.08
N SER A 68 3.59 -11.86 -2.40
CA SER A 68 3.22 -10.78 -3.34
C SER A 68 1.76 -10.38 -3.21
N SER A 69 0.86 -11.31 -2.92
CA SER A 69 -0.56 -11.02 -2.69
C SER A 69 -0.82 -10.19 -1.44
N ASP A 70 0.05 -10.28 -0.43
CA ASP A 70 -0.08 -9.48 0.79
C ASP A 70 0.28 -8.01 0.56
N GLU A 71 1.16 -7.73 -0.40
CA GLU A 71 1.66 -6.39 -0.63
C GLU A 71 0.54 -5.40 -0.97
N LEU A 72 -0.41 -5.81 -1.81
CA LEU A 72 -1.55 -4.97 -2.14
C LEU A 72 -2.45 -4.72 -0.92
N ASP A 73 -2.73 -5.76 -0.15
CA ASP A 73 -3.57 -5.66 1.04
C ASP A 73 -2.92 -4.74 2.09
N LEU A 74 -1.61 -4.85 2.27
CA LEU A 74 -0.86 -4.00 3.19
C LEU A 74 -0.82 -2.54 2.72
N LEU A 75 -0.65 -2.30 1.41
CA LEU A 75 -0.71 -0.95 0.85
C LEU A 75 -2.11 -0.36 0.99
N HIS A 76 -3.14 -1.16 0.79
CA HIS A 76 -4.52 -0.72 0.99
C HIS A 76 -4.76 -0.30 2.44
N LEU A 77 -4.29 -1.09 3.39
CA LEU A 77 -4.34 -0.76 4.81
C LEU A 77 -3.63 0.57 5.09
N LEU A 78 -2.45 0.77 4.51
CA LEU A 78 -1.67 1.99 4.67
C LEU A 78 -2.43 3.23 4.20
N TYR A 79 -2.96 3.21 2.98
CA TYR A 79 -3.55 4.40 2.37
C TYR A 79 -5.01 4.62 2.74
N VAL A 80 -5.72 3.62 3.21
CA VAL A 80 -7.13 3.77 3.62
C VAL A 80 -7.24 4.02 5.12
N GLU A 81 -6.47 3.30 5.94
CA GLU A 81 -6.63 3.36 7.39
C GLU A 81 -5.55 4.18 8.11
N LEU A 82 -4.29 3.99 7.75
CA LEU A 82 -3.17 4.58 8.51
C LEU A 82 -2.78 5.98 8.03
N GLU A 83 -2.70 6.18 6.72
CA GLU A 83 -2.27 7.45 6.13
C GLU A 83 -3.25 7.89 5.01
N PRO A 84 -4.52 8.17 5.34
CA PRO A 84 -5.53 8.49 4.33
C PRO A 84 -5.32 9.84 3.65
N ALA A 85 -4.47 10.71 4.20
CA ALA A 85 -4.25 12.06 3.67
C ALA A 85 -3.76 12.06 2.21
N ILE A 86 -2.92 11.10 1.83
CA ILE A 86 -2.38 11.02 0.47
C ILE A 86 -3.50 10.69 -0.52
N GLN A 87 -4.31 9.69 -0.19
CA GLN A 87 -5.43 9.28 -1.03
C GLN A 87 -6.49 10.38 -1.15
N THR A 88 -6.82 11.04 -0.05
CA THR A 88 -7.77 12.18 -0.08
C THR A 88 -7.24 13.33 -0.92
N THR A 89 -5.96 13.66 -0.83
CA THR A 89 -5.34 14.68 -1.69
C THR A 89 -5.51 14.33 -3.16
N PHE A 90 -5.26 13.07 -3.53
CA PHE A 90 -5.40 12.61 -4.91
C PHE A 90 -6.85 12.70 -5.39
N LEU A 91 -7.79 12.16 -4.63
CA LEU A 91 -9.21 12.14 -5.00
C LEU A 91 -9.80 13.55 -5.10
N ASP A 92 -9.46 14.44 -4.17
CA ASP A 92 -9.89 15.85 -4.22
C ASP A 92 -9.35 16.54 -5.48
N ALA A 93 -8.07 16.39 -5.77
CA ALA A 93 -7.45 17.01 -6.94
C ALA A 93 -7.98 16.44 -8.26
N ALA A 94 -8.31 15.16 -8.28
CA ALA A 94 -8.94 14.50 -9.43
C ALA A 94 -10.44 14.81 -9.54
N ARG A 95 -11.02 15.46 -8.54
CA ARG A 95 -12.45 15.79 -8.44
C ARG A 95 -13.34 14.53 -8.45
N VAL A 96 -12.88 13.51 -7.74
CA VAL A 96 -13.62 12.27 -7.55
C VAL A 96 -14.36 12.33 -6.22
N LYS A 97 -15.64 12.03 -6.24
CA LYS A 97 -16.49 12.06 -5.04
C LYS A 97 -16.07 10.94 -4.08
N HIS A 98 -15.78 11.32 -2.84
CA HIS A 98 -15.39 10.38 -1.80
C HIS A 98 -15.81 10.88 -0.42
N ASP A 99 -15.74 9.99 0.57
CA ASP A 99 -15.91 10.33 1.98
C ASP A 99 -14.70 9.77 2.74
N GLY A 100 -13.81 10.67 3.18
CA GLY A 100 -12.61 10.29 3.90
C GLY A 100 -11.65 9.38 3.14
N GLY A 101 -11.67 9.43 1.81
CA GLY A 101 -10.86 8.57 0.95
C GLY A 101 -11.61 7.36 0.39
N ASN A 102 -12.83 7.11 0.86
CA ASN A 102 -13.68 6.05 0.32
C ASN A 102 -14.49 6.60 -0.84
N MET A 103 -14.26 6.12 -2.04
CA MET A 103 -14.98 6.55 -3.24
C MET A 103 -16.44 6.17 -3.17
N ALA A 104 -17.31 7.00 -3.77
CA ALA A 104 -18.73 6.73 -3.86
C ALA A 104 -18.98 5.42 -4.64
N GLU A 105 -19.92 4.60 -4.17
CA GLU A 105 -20.22 3.27 -4.73
C GLU A 105 -20.80 3.33 -6.15
N ASP A 106 -21.40 4.46 -6.53
CA ASP A 106 -22.01 4.67 -7.85
C ASP A 106 -21.02 5.09 -8.93
N LEU A 107 -19.74 5.25 -8.60
CA LEU A 107 -18.70 5.59 -9.57
C LEU A 107 -18.30 4.39 -10.40
N THR A 108 -18.06 4.63 -11.70
CA THR A 108 -17.61 3.60 -12.64
C THR A 108 -16.22 3.94 -13.19
N SER A 109 -15.39 2.92 -13.37
CA SER A 109 -14.05 3.07 -13.95
C SER A 109 -14.15 3.38 -15.45
N PRO A 110 -13.32 4.28 -16.01
CA PRO A 110 -12.30 5.09 -15.32
C PRO A 110 -12.92 6.19 -14.46
N TYR A 111 -12.33 6.46 -13.31
CA TYR A 111 -12.91 7.40 -12.34
C TYR A 111 -12.63 8.87 -12.66
N ALA A 112 -11.67 9.14 -13.53
CA ALA A 112 -11.31 10.49 -13.96
C ALA A 112 -10.71 10.46 -15.36
N ASP A 113 -10.64 11.61 -16.02
CA ASP A 113 -9.94 11.72 -17.29
C ASP A 113 -8.43 11.93 -17.07
N ALA A 114 -7.65 11.81 -18.18
CA ALA A 114 -6.19 11.90 -18.11
C ALA A 114 -5.70 13.26 -17.58
N SER A 115 -6.38 14.36 -17.90
CA SER A 115 -5.99 15.68 -17.38
C SER A 115 -6.25 15.83 -15.90
N SER A 116 -7.31 15.24 -15.39
CA SER A 116 -7.60 15.19 -13.94
C SER A 116 -6.58 14.33 -13.19
N VAL A 117 -6.17 13.20 -13.77
CA VAL A 117 -5.13 12.34 -13.21
C VAL A 117 -3.78 13.07 -13.17
N GLU A 118 -3.42 13.79 -14.23
CA GLU A 118 -2.20 14.61 -14.26
C GLU A 118 -2.18 15.64 -13.12
N ARG A 119 -3.25 16.39 -12.99
CA ARG A 119 -3.39 17.40 -11.92
C ARG A 119 -3.29 16.78 -10.53
N ALA A 120 -3.97 15.65 -10.33
CA ALA A 120 -3.96 14.94 -9.05
C ALA A 120 -2.56 14.38 -8.72
N ALA A 121 -1.88 13.82 -9.71
CA ALA A 121 -0.53 13.29 -9.53
C ALA A 121 0.46 14.39 -9.14
N GLU A 122 0.40 15.54 -9.80
CA GLU A 122 1.24 16.69 -9.46
C GLU A 122 0.98 17.17 -8.03
N LYS A 123 -0.29 17.27 -7.64
CA LYS A 123 -0.67 17.70 -6.30
C LYS A 123 -0.14 16.76 -5.23
N VAL A 124 -0.29 15.48 -5.43
CA VAL A 124 0.21 14.45 -4.50
C VAL A 124 1.74 14.52 -4.39
N ARG A 125 2.44 14.62 -5.50
CA ARG A 125 3.90 14.76 -5.50
C ARG A 125 4.34 16.01 -4.75
N GLN A 126 3.67 17.13 -4.98
CA GLN A 126 3.98 18.42 -4.36
C GLN A 126 3.76 18.39 -2.85
N GLN A 127 2.66 17.81 -2.38
CA GLN A 127 2.29 17.81 -0.96
C GLN A 127 2.91 16.70 -0.14
N HIS A 128 3.17 15.53 -0.74
CA HIS A 128 3.58 14.33 -0.02
C HIS A 128 4.95 13.78 -0.42
N GLY A 129 5.62 14.40 -1.39
CA GLY A 129 6.99 14.02 -1.75
C GLY A 129 7.14 12.56 -2.13
N ASP A 130 8.12 11.89 -1.53
CA ASP A 130 8.42 10.48 -1.84
C ASP A 130 7.28 9.53 -1.45
N ASP A 131 6.58 9.80 -0.37
CA ASP A 131 5.40 9.02 0.02
C ASP A 131 4.28 9.17 -1.01
N GLY A 132 4.11 10.37 -1.54
CA GLY A 132 3.19 10.63 -2.65
C GLY A 132 3.57 9.85 -3.89
N MET A 133 4.85 9.83 -4.25
CA MET A 133 5.34 9.05 -5.40
C MET A 133 5.09 7.56 -5.21
N ARG A 134 5.28 7.04 -4.02
CA ARG A 134 4.98 5.64 -3.71
C ARG A 134 3.49 5.32 -3.91
N TYR A 135 2.63 6.22 -3.48
CA TYR A 135 1.19 6.09 -3.72
C TYR A 135 0.86 6.06 -5.22
N LEU A 136 1.44 6.98 -6.01
CA LEU A 136 1.22 7.02 -7.46
C LEU A 136 1.72 5.74 -8.14
N ARG A 137 2.86 5.21 -7.72
CA ARG A 137 3.36 3.91 -8.21
C ARG A 137 2.42 2.77 -7.87
N THR A 138 1.77 2.84 -6.71
CA THR A 138 0.76 1.85 -6.31
C THR A 138 -0.43 1.89 -7.27
N LEU A 139 -0.93 3.07 -7.60
CA LEU A 139 -2.01 3.21 -8.58
C LEU A 139 -1.59 2.70 -9.97
N ALA A 140 -0.39 3.05 -10.42
CA ALA A 140 0.13 2.62 -11.72
C ALA A 140 0.29 1.10 -11.80
N ARG A 141 0.66 0.47 -10.70
CA ARG A 141 0.86 -0.99 -10.67
C ARG A 141 -0.44 -1.78 -10.58
N TYR A 142 -1.38 -1.32 -9.75
CA TYR A 142 -2.56 -2.12 -9.39
C TYR A 142 -3.88 -1.58 -9.94
N SER A 143 -3.93 -0.31 -10.36
CA SER A 143 -5.17 0.38 -10.73
C SER A 143 -5.03 1.24 -12.00
N ARG A 144 -4.10 0.89 -12.87
CA ARG A 144 -3.80 1.70 -14.07
C ARG A 144 -5.00 1.92 -14.99
N ASN A 145 -5.91 0.95 -15.05
CA ASN A 145 -7.10 1.06 -15.90
C ASN A 145 -8.15 2.02 -15.33
N ASP A 146 -8.11 2.23 -14.01
CA ASP A 146 -9.02 3.14 -13.32
C ASP A 146 -8.58 4.60 -13.43
N TRP A 147 -7.29 4.82 -13.68
CA TRP A 147 -6.65 6.14 -13.67
C TRP A 147 -5.85 6.36 -14.97
N PRO A 148 -6.53 6.78 -16.06
CA PRO A 148 -5.88 6.96 -17.38
C PRO A 148 -4.66 7.87 -17.31
N GLY A 149 -3.55 7.39 -17.87
CA GLY A 149 -2.30 8.15 -17.93
C GLY A 149 -1.45 8.12 -16.66
N ILE A 150 -1.86 7.38 -15.63
CA ILE A 150 -1.11 7.35 -14.35
C ILE A 150 0.33 6.85 -14.52
N GLU A 151 0.56 5.85 -15.37
CA GLU A 151 1.93 5.33 -15.61
C GLU A 151 2.83 6.40 -16.22
N GLU A 152 2.31 7.18 -17.15
CA GLU A 152 3.03 8.29 -17.76
C GLU A 152 3.36 9.38 -16.75
N GLN A 153 2.42 9.71 -15.88
CA GLN A 153 2.65 10.70 -14.83
C GLN A 153 3.72 10.25 -13.84
N VAL A 154 3.72 8.98 -13.47
CA VAL A 154 4.77 8.42 -12.61
C VAL A 154 6.13 8.60 -13.27
N ARG A 155 6.28 8.21 -14.54
CA ARG A 155 7.54 8.37 -15.27
C ARG A 155 7.98 9.83 -15.35
N ARG A 156 7.07 10.72 -15.68
CA ARG A 156 7.35 12.17 -15.80
C ARG A 156 7.83 12.75 -14.47
N LEU A 157 7.14 12.43 -13.38
CA LEU A 157 7.46 12.97 -12.05
C LEU A 157 8.73 12.37 -11.43
N GLU A 158 9.09 11.15 -11.80
CA GLU A 158 10.35 10.52 -11.36
C GLU A 158 11.59 11.18 -11.98
N THR A 159 11.44 11.75 -13.17
CA THR A 159 12.55 12.38 -13.91
C THR A 159 12.64 13.89 -13.72
N SER A 160 11.71 14.49 -13.00
CA SER A 160 11.68 15.95 -12.76
C SER A 160 12.42 16.36 -11.50
#